data_9f5c4094a03e1de5baf78675b7164ac9
#
_entry.id   9f5c4094a03e1de5baf78675b7164ac9
#
_cell.length_a   1.000
_cell.length_b   1.000
_cell.length_c   1.000
_cell.angle_alpha   90.00
_cell.angle_beta   90.00
_cell.angle_gamma   90.00
#
_symmetry.space_group_name_H-M   'P 1'
#
loop_
_entity.id
_entity.type
_entity.pdbx_description
1 polymer ?
#
loop_
_entity_poly.entity_id
_entity_poly.type
_entity_poly.pdbx_seq_one_letter_code
_entity_poly.pdbx_strand_id
1 'polypeptide(L)'
;KIRSSNWSDFNSFYFDRNHKMNMQSPFCSSIGADLQFMAVALGYDVNISRLTGGKDRSKSEFNVEFWSGLISGRLYSINNTDGMTITSFGGMKDLDMPYNGISSTIWGIEVTCFINPRRYSNAAAFSFGKLQLRSQGSWMVGLAFQSQKIDFDFSSLPEEIQQWLPEKWQGMRFATDGINIGVSGGYGYNWVPRRGWTVGVQALIIPSLNYGYVNTDQKKYSFRMNHRLNIGAAWNHDRWFAGVTAKMDASLIYYHSTLVNGLINIEAKAGWRFNLF
;
A
#
# COMPACT_ATOMS: atom_id res chain seq x y z
N LYS A 1 -15.18 8.50 -13.45
CA LYS A 1 -14.74 7.11 -13.33
C LYS A 1 -15.53 6.44 -12.23
N ILE A 2 -15.84 5.17 -12.41
CA ILE A 2 -16.33 4.29 -11.35
C ILE A 2 -15.14 3.39 -10.96
N ARG A 3 -14.98 3.14 -9.66
CA ARG A 3 -13.88 2.36 -9.11
C ARG A 3 -14.41 1.30 -8.17
N SER A 4 -13.84 0.10 -8.25
CA SER A 4 -13.90 -0.92 -7.20
C SER A 4 -12.50 -1.13 -6.67
N SER A 5 -12.30 -1.03 -5.38
CA SER A 5 -11.02 -1.23 -4.72
C SER A 5 -11.13 -2.34 -3.68
N ASN A 6 -10.15 -3.24 -3.68
CA ASN A 6 -10.03 -4.32 -2.71
C ASN A 6 -8.62 -4.29 -2.14
N TRP A 7 -8.50 -4.11 -0.84
CA TRP A 7 -7.20 -4.05 -0.19
C TRP A 7 -7.13 -4.88 1.09
N SER A 8 -5.93 -5.33 1.38
CA SER A 8 -5.59 -6.12 2.57
C SER A 8 -4.19 -5.77 3.01
N ASP A 9 -3.98 -5.68 4.30
CA ASP A 9 -2.65 -5.56 4.89
C ASP A 9 -2.17 -6.91 5.41
N PHE A 10 -0.86 -7.09 5.32
CA PHE A 10 -0.18 -8.26 5.85
C PHE A 10 0.98 -7.83 6.75
N ASN A 11 1.24 -8.64 7.75
CA ASN A 11 2.36 -8.47 8.65
C ASN A 11 3.09 -9.81 8.82
N SER A 12 4.40 -9.79 8.73
CA SER A 12 5.25 -10.93 9.04
C SER A 12 6.23 -10.52 10.13
N PHE A 13 6.07 -11.10 11.29
CA PHE A 13 6.94 -10.87 12.44
C PHE A 13 7.96 -11.99 12.53
N TYR A 14 9.24 -11.67 12.43
CA TYR A 14 10.36 -12.60 12.60
C TYR A 14 10.95 -12.36 13.99
N PHE A 15 10.56 -13.15 14.97
CA PHE A 15 11.08 -13.09 16.34
C PHE A 15 12.52 -13.59 16.41
N ASP A 16 12.77 -14.71 15.74
CA ASP A 16 14.08 -15.32 15.54
C ASP A 16 14.05 -16.22 14.28
N ARG A 17 15.07 -17.08 14.11
CA ARG A 17 15.19 -17.97 12.93
C ARG A 17 14.06 -19.00 12.80
N ASN A 18 13.49 -19.43 13.93
CA ASN A 18 12.51 -20.52 13.98
C ASN A 18 11.07 -20.01 14.24
N HIS A 19 10.95 -18.82 14.81
CA HIS A 19 9.67 -18.25 15.18
C HIS A 19 9.31 -17.09 14.28
N LYS A 20 8.47 -17.39 13.28
CA LYS A 20 7.89 -16.41 12.36
C LYS A 20 6.37 -16.47 12.50
N MET A 21 5.74 -15.32 12.66
CA MET A 21 4.29 -15.17 12.66
C MET A 21 3.86 -14.38 11.41
N ASN A 22 2.95 -14.96 10.63
CA ASN A 22 2.32 -14.27 9.52
C ASN A 22 0.87 -13.96 9.87
N MET A 23 0.48 -12.74 9.57
CA MET A 23 -0.87 -12.22 9.80
C MET A 23 -1.35 -11.52 8.55
N GLN A 24 -2.63 -11.64 8.27
CA GLN A 24 -3.28 -10.96 7.16
C GLN A 24 -4.64 -10.41 7.62
N SER A 25 -4.95 -9.20 7.19
CA SER A 25 -6.29 -8.66 7.42
C SER A 25 -7.28 -9.20 6.38
N PRO A 26 -8.56 -9.34 6.71
CA PRO A 26 -9.59 -9.58 5.72
C PRO A 26 -9.59 -8.50 4.63
N PHE A 27 -9.92 -8.87 3.40
CA PHE A 27 -10.05 -7.90 2.32
C PHE A 27 -11.14 -6.87 2.65
N CYS A 28 -10.77 -5.61 2.50
CA CYS A 28 -11.70 -4.49 2.58
C CYS A 28 -12.10 -4.11 1.15
N SER A 29 -13.38 -4.26 0.84
CA SER A 29 -13.93 -3.94 -0.47
C SER A 29 -14.65 -2.61 -0.44
N SER A 30 -14.37 -1.75 -1.39
CA SER A 30 -15.03 -0.46 -1.56
C SER A 30 -15.47 -0.24 -3.00
N ILE A 31 -16.53 0.55 -3.17
CA ILE A 31 -16.95 1.10 -4.46
C ILE A 31 -16.91 2.61 -4.36
N GLY A 32 -16.41 3.26 -5.39
CA GLY A 32 -16.29 4.70 -5.44
C GLY A 32 -16.45 5.29 -6.82
N ALA A 33 -16.47 6.60 -6.81
CA ALA A 33 -16.50 7.40 -8.03
C ALA A 33 -15.40 8.48 -7.97
N ASP A 34 -14.70 8.65 -9.08
CA ASP A 34 -13.67 9.68 -9.25
C ASP A 34 -14.07 10.69 -10.30
N LEU A 35 -13.83 11.96 -10.02
CA LEU A 35 -13.76 13.02 -11.00
C LEU A 35 -12.31 13.38 -11.24
N GLN A 36 -11.90 13.37 -12.50
CA GLN A 36 -10.55 13.81 -12.87
C GLN A 36 -10.66 15.03 -13.79
N PHE A 37 -10.01 16.10 -13.36
CA PHE A 37 -9.86 17.31 -14.17
C PHE A 37 -8.38 17.61 -14.33
N MET A 38 -7.91 17.68 -15.58
CA MET A 38 -6.48 17.82 -15.93
C MET A 38 -5.62 16.76 -15.23
N ALA A 39 -4.77 17.18 -14.28
CA ALA A 39 -3.81 16.36 -13.58
C ALA A 39 -4.31 15.88 -12.20
N VAL A 40 -5.42 16.41 -11.70
CA VAL A 40 -5.93 16.12 -10.35
C VAL A 40 -7.11 15.18 -10.44
N ALA A 41 -7.08 14.11 -9.65
CA ALA A 41 -8.21 13.21 -9.46
C ALA A 41 -8.69 13.30 -7.99
N LEU A 42 -9.99 13.54 -7.82
CA LEU A 42 -10.67 13.49 -6.54
C LEU A 42 -11.69 12.37 -6.59
N GLY A 43 -11.65 11.48 -5.61
CA GLY A 43 -12.54 10.35 -5.52
C GLY A 43 -13.13 10.19 -4.12
N TYR A 44 -14.29 9.58 -4.06
CA TYR A 44 -14.93 9.16 -2.82
C TYR A 44 -15.30 7.68 -2.92
N ASP A 45 -14.93 6.92 -1.90
CA ASP A 45 -15.21 5.50 -1.80
C ASP A 45 -16.11 5.18 -0.61
N VAL A 46 -17.03 4.26 -0.83
CA VAL A 46 -17.89 3.69 0.21
C VAL A 46 -17.44 2.26 0.47
N ASN A 47 -17.12 1.95 1.70
CA ASN A 47 -16.75 0.61 2.12
C ASN A 47 -17.99 -0.30 2.14
N ILE A 48 -18.05 -1.27 1.22
CA ILE A 48 -19.16 -2.20 1.09
C ILE A 48 -19.12 -3.25 2.19
N SER A 49 -17.96 -3.60 2.70
CA SER A 49 -17.83 -4.58 3.78
C SER A 49 -18.59 -4.18 5.04
N ARG A 50 -18.85 -2.87 5.22
CA ARG A 50 -19.74 -2.35 6.28
C ARG A 50 -21.22 -2.59 6.00
N LEU A 51 -21.62 -2.63 4.73
CA LEU A 51 -23.04 -2.80 4.33
C LEU A 51 -23.50 -4.25 4.45
N THR A 52 -22.58 -5.21 4.42
CA THR A 52 -22.89 -6.65 4.47
C THR A 52 -22.89 -7.26 5.87
N GLY A 53 -23.01 -6.42 6.93
CA GLY A 53 -23.20 -6.89 8.32
C GLY A 53 -21.93 -7.36 9.03
N GLY A 54 -20.75 -7.04 8.51
CA GLY A 54 -19.49 -7.22 9.24
C GLY A 54 -19.47 -6.32 10.47
N LYS A 55 -19.06 -6.86 11.65
CA LYS A 55 -18.81 -6.09 12.86
C LYS A 55 -17.99 -4.84 12.53
N ASP A 56 -18.24 -3.74 13.22
CA ASP A 56 -17.62 -2.42 13.04
C ASP A 56 -16.11 -2.48 12.73
N ARG A 57 -15.79 -2.56 11.46
CA ARG A 57 -14.41 -2.60 10.99
C ARG A 57 -14.00 -1.17 10.70
N SER A 58 -13.08 -0.66 11.50
CA SER A 58 -12.59 0.73 11.41
C SER A 58 -11.43 0.85 10.43
N LYS A 59 -11.64 0.35 9.20
CA LYS A 59 -10.69 0.58 8.11
C LYS A 59 -11.13 1.77 7.28
N SER A 60 -10.22 2.71 7.09
CA SER A 60 -10.44 3.86 6.22
C SER A 60 -9.20 4.15 5.39
N GLU A 61 -9.41 4.50 4.14
CA GLU A 61 -8.37 4.98 3.23
C GLU A 61 -8.83 6.31 2.64
N PHE A 62 -7.94 7.28 2.69
CA PHE A 62 -8.06 8.54 1.97
C PHE A 62 -6.85 8.67 1.04
N ASN A 63 -7.10 8.96 -0.24
CA ASN A 63 -6.05 9.03 -1.24
C ASN A 63 -6.35 10.13 -2.26
N VAL A 64 -5.41 11.07 -2.41
CA VAL A 64 -5.43 12.09 -3.46
C VAL A 64 -4.21 11.89 -4.33
N GLU A 65 -4.42 11.73 -5.62
CA GLU A 65 -3.35 11.52 -6.58
C GLU A 65 -3.30 12.67 -7.60
N PHE A 66 -2.10 13.10 -7.88
CA PHE A 66 -1.76 14.06 -8.92
C PHE A 66 -0.92 13.40 -10.01
N TRP A 67 -1.30 13.62 -11.26
CA TRP A 67 -0.66 12.98 -12.40
C TRP A 67 -0.31 14.00 -13.49
N SER A 68 0.96 14.32 -13.63
CA SER A 68 1.47 15.07 -14.79
C SER A 68 2.35 14.18 -15.68
N GLY A 69 2.88 14.73 -16.77
CA GLY A 69 3.84 14.00 -17.60
C GLY A 69 5.18 13.81 -16.90
N LEU A 70 5.64 14.82 -16.16
CA LEU A 70 6.95 14.86 -15.50
C LEU A 70 6.90 14.32 -14.07
N ILE A 71 5.82 14.60 -13.34
CA ILE A 71 5.73 14.37 -11.90
C ILE A 71 4.40 13.66 -11.58
N SER A 72 4.42 12.70 -10.68
CA SER A 72 3.25 12.22 -9.96
C SER A 72 3.40 12.48 -8.48
N GLY A 73 2.28 12.79 -7.83
CA GLY A 73 2.21 12.97 -6.39
C GLY A 73 1.06 12.17 -5.79
N ARG A 74 1.22 11.76 -4.55
CA ARG A 74 0.22 11.06 -3.77
C ARG A 74 0.21 11.61 -2.35
N LEU A 75 -0.98 11.96 -1.85
CA LEU A 75 -1.26 12.20 -0.44
C LEU A 75 -2.20 11.10 0.03
N TYR A 76 -1.87 10.40 1.09
CA TYR A 76 -2.65 9.27 1.56
C TYR A 76 -2.72 9.21 3.09
N SER A 77 -3.82 8.66 3.57
CA SER A 77 -4.02 8.30 4.96
C SER A 77 -4.72 6.94 5.02
N ILE A 78 -4.15 6.01 5.79
CA ILE A 78 -4.67 4.67 5.98
C ILE A 78 -4.78 4.42 7.47
N ASN A 79 -5.95 4.03 7.92
CA ASN A 79 -6.20 3.63 9.29
C ASN A 79 -6.77 2.23 9.33
N ASN A 80 -6.17 1.36 10.15
CA ASN A 80 -6.62 0.00 10.37
C ASN A 80 -6.58 -0.33 11.87
N THR A 81 -7.76 -0.54 12.45
CA THR A 81 -7.93 -0.96 13.85
C THR A 81 -8.76 -2.26 13.94
N ASP A 82 -8.89 -3.00 12.84
CA ASP A 82 -9.85 -4.10 12.69
C ASP A 82 -9.32 -5.47 13.11
N GLY A 83 -8.09 -5.52 13.61
CA GLY A 83 -7.44 -6.79 13.86
C GLY A 83 -7.00 -7.49 12.56
N MET A 84 -6.40 -8.65 12.73
CA MET A 84 -5.89 -9.52 11.67
C MET A 84 -6.20 -10.97 12.00
N THR A 85 -5.97 -11.84 11.03
CA THR A 85 -5.98 -13.28 11.22
C THR A 85 -4.54 -13.79 11.18
N ILE A 86 -4.13 -14.57 12.17
CA ILE A 86 -2.86 -15.28 12.18
C ILE A 86 -3.02 -16.47 11.24
N THR A 87 -2.21 -16.47 10.18
CA THR A 87 -2.26 -17.50 9.12
C THR A 87 -1.19 -18.57 9.28
N SER A 88 -0.10 -18.24 9.97
CA SER A 88 0.94 -19.23 10.33
C SER A 88 1.78 -18.75 11.50
N PHE A 89 2.32 -19.70 12.26
CA PHE A 89 3.28 -19.46 13.34
C PHE A 89 4.31 -20.58 13.39
N GLY A 90 5.61 -20.25 13.29
CA GLY A 90 6.69 -21.22 13.27
C GLY A 90 6.50 -22.26 12.16
N GLY A 91 6.38 -23.54 12.53
CA GLY A 91 6.12 -24.64 11.59
C GLY A 91 4.63 -24.88 11.30
N MET A 92 3.70 -24.26 12.05
CA MET A 92 2.26 -24.39 11.88
C MET A 92 1.78 -23.53 10.72
N LYS A 93 1.00 -24.10 9.81
CA LYS A 93 0.44 -23.44 8.61
C LYS A 93 -1.06 -23.54 8.62
N ASP A 94 -1.70 -22.74 7.77
CA ASP A 94 -3.16 -22.74 7.57
C ASP A 94 -3.95 -22.52 8.86
N LEU A 95 -3.39 -21.65 9.73
CA LEU A 95 -4.09 -21.19 10.92
C LEU A 95 -5.15 -20.15 10.51
N ASP A 96 -6.27 -20.14 11.24
CA ASP A 96 -7.35 -19.15 11.10
C ASP A 96 -7.70 -18.59 12.50
N MET A 97 -6.71 -17.96 13.13
CA MET A 97 -6.86 -17.45 14.50
C MET A 97 -7.03 -15.93 14.47
N PRO A 98 -8.20 -15.41 14.91
CA PRO A 98 -8.42 -13.97 14.95
C PRO A 98 -7.51 -13.32 16.02
N TYR A 99 -6.94 -12.18 15.66
CA TYR A 99 -6.06 -11.37 16.49
C TYR A 99 -6.46 -9.90 16.41
N ASN A 100 -6.97 -9.35 17.51
CA ASN A 100 -7.46 -7.96 17.58
C ASN A 100 -6.47 -6.99 18.25
N GLY A 101 -5.34 -7.48 18.71
CA GLY A 101 -4.30 -6.68 19.38
C GLY A 101 -3.40 -5.87 18.44
N ILE A 102 -3.90 -5.50 17.25
CA ILE A 102 -3.14 -4.72 16.29
C ILE A 102 -3.90 -3.46 15.87
N SER A 103 -3.18 -2.36 15.80
CA SER A 103 -3.64 -1.14 15.15
C SER A 103 -2.54 -0.49 14.33
N SER A 104 -2.92 0.14 13.24
CA SER A 104 -2.00 0.82 12.32
C SER A 104 -2.63 2.10 11.80
N THR A 105 -1.90 3.20 11.92
CA THR A 105 -2.26 4.49 11.32
C THR A 105 -1.07 4.99 10.52
N ILE A 106 -1.31 5.28 9.26
CA ILE A 106 -0.27 5.74 8.34
C ILE A 106 -0.82 6.94 7.58
N TRP A 107 -0.05 8.00 7.48
CA TRP A 107 -0.30 9.07 6.51
C TRP A 107 1.01 9.48 5.85
N GLY A 108 0.94 9.94 4.62
CA GLY A 108 2.15 10.32 3.91
C GLY A 108 1.89 11.14 2.66
N ILE A 109 2.98 11.74 2.20
CA ILE A 109 3.05 12.46 0.93
C ILE A 109 4.26 11.95 0.15
N GLU A 110 4.06 11.72 -1.13
CA GLU A 110 5.08 11.22 -2.02
C GLU A 110 5.07 12.00 -3.33
N VAL A 111 6.26 12.25 -3.85
CA VAL A 111 6.45 12.89 -5.14
C VAL A 111 7.46 12.08 -5.94
N THR A 112 7.11 11.72 -7.16
CA THR A 112 7.96 10.94 -8.08
C THR A 112 8.13 11.70 -9.39
N CYS A 113 9.37 11.86 -9.83
CA CYS A 113 9.75 12.44 -11.11
C CYS A 113 10.12 11.35 -12.11
N PHE A 114 9.74 11.52 -13.38
CA PHE A 114 10.04 10.60 -14.48
C PHE A 114 11.14 11.21 -15.37
N ILE A 115 12.22 10.45 -15.60
CA ILE A 115 13.37 10.94 -16.38
C ILE A 115 13.04 11.01 -17.89
N ASN A 116 12.06 10.21 -18.35
CA ASN A 116 11.63 10.16 -19.75
C ASN A 116 10.16 10.62 -19.95
N PRO A 117 9.78 11.84 -19.53
CA PRO A 117 8.37 12.28 -19.48
C PRO A 117 7.75 12.50 -20.86
N ARG A 118 8.56 12.66 -21.91
CA ARG A 118 8.06 12.88 -23.29
C ARG A 118 7.61 11.57 -23.96
N ARG A 119 8.10 10.43 -23.50
CA ARG A 119 7.85 9.12 -24.13
C ARG A 119 7.12 8.14 -23.21
N TYR A 120 7.35 8.24 -21.91
CA TYR A 120 6.72 7.41 -20.88
C TYR A 120 5.57 8.15 -20.21
N SER A 121 4.42 7.51 -20.08
CA SER A 121 3.26 8.07 -19.37
C SER A 121 2.82 7.17 -18.22
N ASN A 122 3.15 7.56 -17.01
CA ASN A 122 2.68 6.86 -15.81
C ASN A 122 1.14 6.80 -15.74
N ALA A 123 0.48 7.90 -16.09
CA ALA A 123 -0.98 8.00 -16.09
C ALA A 123 -1.67 7.06 -17.10
N ALA A 124 -0.96 6.56 -18.11
CA ALA A 124 -1.56 5.67 -19.10
C ALA A 124 -1.87 4.28 -18.51
N ALA A 125 -0.98 3.76 -17.65
CA ALA A 125 -1.12 2.43 -17.07
C ALA A 125 -1.85 2.41 -15.71
N PHE A 126 -1.81 3.53 -14.95
CA PHE A 126 -2.23 3.52 -13.54
C PHE A 126 -3.41 4.44 -13.22
N SER A 127 -3.59 5.55 -13.95
CA SER A 127 -4.78 6.39 -13.78
C SER A 127 -5.74 6.34 -14.97
N PHE A 128 -5.30 5.74 -16.08
CA PHE A 128 -6.03 5.62 -17.35
C PHE A 128 -6.40 6.98 -17.98
N GLY A 129 -5.76 8.05 -17.48
CA GLY A 129 -6.02 9.43 -17.93
C GLY A 129 -5.40 9.78 -19.28
N LYS A 130 -4.41 9.00 -19.74
CA LYS A 130 -3.66 9.23 -20.98
C LYS A 130 -3.54 7.96 -21.80
N LEU A 131 -3.20 8.11 -23.08
CA LEU A 131 -2.91 7.00 -23.97
C LEU A 131 -1.38 6.89 -24.18
N GLN A 132 -0.85 5.69 -23.98
CA GLN A 132 0.52 5.35 -24.37
C GLN A 132 0.50 4.81 -25.81
N LEU A 133 1.27 5.42 -26.71
CA LEU A 133 1.25 5.04 -28.13
C LEU A 133 2.29 3.98 -28.51
N ARG A 134 3.37 3.90 -27.76
CA ARG A 134 4.49 2.97 -28.00
C ARG A 134 5.01 2.44 -26.66
N SER A 135 5.49 1.21 -26.67
CA SER A 135 6.17 0.64 -25.49
C SER A 135 7.37 1.48 -25.10
N GLN A 136 7.47 1.86 -23.83
CA GLN A 136 8.51 2.74 -23.34
C GLN A 136 8.68 2.62 -21.83
N GLY A 137 9.91 2.84 -21.35
CA GLY A 137 10.23 2.89 -19.94
C GLY A 137 10.78 4.23 -19.49
N SER A 138 10.86 4.39 -18.18
CA SER A 138 11.46 5.55 -17.53
C SER A 138 12.09 5.15 -16.20
N TRP A 139 13.27 5.68 -15.92
CA TRP A 139 13.78 5.75 -14.57
C TRP A 139 12.94 6.75 -13.77
N MET A 140 12.83 6.49 -12.50
CA MET A 140 12.04 7.27 -11.55
C MET A 140 12.90 7.61 -10.35
N VAL A 141 12.79 8.85 -9.88
CA VAL A 141 13.39 9.32 -8.63
C VAL A 141 12.34 10.14 -7.88
N GLY A 142 12.36 10.10 -6.57
CA GLY A 142 11.35 10.82 -5.80
C GLY A 142 11.71 10.98 -4.34
N LEU A 143 10.79 11.63 -3.63
CA LEU A 143 10.84 11.85 -2.20
C LEU A 143 9.56 11.30 -1.57
N ALA A 144 9.70 10.71 -0.41
CA ALA A 144 8.61 10.20 0.40
C ALA A 144 8.72 10.74 1.83
N PHE A 145 7.61 11.23 2.35
CA PHE A 145 7.42 11.58 3.74
C PHE A 145 6.24 10.77 4.27
N GLN A 146 6.41 10.10 5.40
CA GLN A 146 5.39 9.26 5.98
C GLN A 146 5.44 9.34 7.50
N SER A 147 4.29 9.52 8.14
CA SER A 147 4.11 9.25 9.57
C SER A 147 3.43 7.91 9.72
N GLN A 148 3.97 7.07 10.58
CA GLN A 148 3.47 5.72 10.81
C GLN A 148 3.46 5.39 12.28
N LYS A 149 2.29 4.96 12.75
CA LYS A 149 2.10 4.39 14.07
C LYS A 149 1.57 2.97 13.92
N ILE A 150 2.26 2.02 14.50
CA ILE A 150 1.85 0.62 14.54
C ILE A 150 1.94 0.15 15.99
N ASP A 151 0.96 -0.59 16.43
CA ASP A 151 0.84 -1.12 17.78
C ASP A 151 0.44 -2.60 17.71
N PHE A 152 1.21 -3.46 18.35
CA PHE A 152 0.94 -4.88 18.52
C PHE A 152 0.92 -5.19 20.02
N ASP A 153 -0.20 -5.67 20.51
CA ASP A 153 -0.34 -6.17 21.88
C ASP A 153 -0.27 -7.70 21.89
N PHE A 154 0.93 -8.25 22.11
CA PHE A 154 1.13 -9.69 22.15
C PHE A 154 0.43 -10.36 23.35
N SER A 155 -0.01 -9.60 24.38
CA SER A 155 -0.78 -10.18 25.48
C SER A 155 -2.18 -10.62 25.06
N SER A 156 -2.69 -10.07 23.97
CA SER A 156 -4.02 -10.42 23.41
C SER A 156 -3.96 -11.55 22.37
N LEU A 157 -2.80 -12.17 22.15
CA LEU A 157 -2.69 -13.35 21.30
C LEU A 157 -3.41 -14.55 21.92
N PRO A 158 -3.94 -15.48 21.10
CA PRO A 158 -4.46 -16.75 21.57
C PRO A 158 -3.45 -17.49 22.46
N GLU A 159 -3.92 -18.12 23.55
CA GLU A 159 -3.06 -18.81 24.53
C GLU A 159 -2.13 -19.82 23.87
N GLU A 160 -2.62 -20.52 22.86
CA GLU A 160 -1.87 -21.51 22.08
C GLU A 160 -0.64 -20.87 21.41
N ILE A 161 -0.75 -19.64 20.89
CA ILE A 161 0.35 -18.91 20.28
C ILE A 161 1.26 -18.30 21.34
N GLN A 162 0.71 -17.79 22.44
CA GLN A 162 1.51 -17.22 23.53
C GLN A 162 2.54 -18.19 24.10
N GLN A 163 2.18 -19.47 24.25
CA GLN A 163 3.08 -20.52 24.75
C GLN A 163 4.28 -20.79 23.83
N TRP A 164 4.13 -20.52 22.52
CA TRP A 164 5.17 -20.74 21.52
C TRP A 164 6.03 -19.50 21.27
N LEU A 165 5.64 -18.34 21.81
CA LEU A 165 6.43 -17.13 21.72
C LEU A 165 7.73 -17.25 22.55
N PRO A 166 8.86 -16.75 22.05
CA PRO A 166 10.05 -16.60 22.88
C PRO A 166 9.74 -15.78 24.14
N GLU A 167 10.24 -16.17 25.31
CA GLU A 167 9.93 -15.57 26.61
C GLU A 167 9.96 -14.05 26.63
N LYS A 168 10.93 -13.45 25.96
CA LYS A 168 11.07 -11.98 25.88
C LYS A 168 9.91 -11.26 25.17
N TRP A 169 9.06 -11.99 24.44
CA TRP A 169 7.93 -11.43 23.68
C TRP A 169 6.58 -11.76 24.32
N GLN A 170 6.53 -12.65 25.31
CA GLN A 170 5.33 -13.02 26.03
C GLN A 170 4.80 -11.83 26.83
N GLY A 171 3.53 -11.48 26.64
CA GLY A 171 2.90 -10.34 27.31
C GLY A 171 3.46 -8.95 26.95
N MET A 172 4.35 -8.87 25.95
CA MET A 172 4.95 -7.63 25.52
C MET A 172 4.02 -6.85 24.58
N ARG A 173 4.16 -5.53 24.58
CA ARG A 173 3.56 -4.65 23.57
C ARG A 173 4.67 -4.15 22.66
N PHE A 174 4.52 -4.34 21.36
CA PHE A 174 5.39 -3.76 20.36
C PHE A 174 4.71 -2.54 19.76
N ALA A 175 5.28 -1.38 19.99
CA ALA A 175 4.76 -0.13 19.45
C ALA A 175 5.84 0.62 18.68
N THR A 176 5.49 1.18 17.54
CA THR A 176 6.35 2.10 16.79
C THR A 176 5.52 3.32 16.40
N ASP A 177 6.08 4.50 16.64
CA ASP A 177 5.50 5.79 16.28
C ASP A 177 6.63 6.69 15.78
N GLY A 178 6.58 7.09 14.54
CA GLY A 178 7.67 7.88 13.98
C GLY A 178 7.38 8.45 12.60
N ILE A 179 8.31 9.31 12.20
CA ILE A 179 8.32 9.98 10.91
C ILE A 179 9.42 9.35 10.05
N ASN A 180 9.06 8.98 8.84
CA ASN A 180 9.96 8.44 7.83
C ASN A 180 10.19 9.48 6.74
N ILE A 181 11.44 9.74 6.40
CA ILE A 181 11.83 10.54 5.25
C ILE A 181 12.68 9.66 4.36
N GLY A 182 12.27 9.48 3.10
CA GLY A 182 12.90 8.58 2.18
C GLY A 182 13.14 9.20 0.81
N VAL A 183 14.13 8.66 0.11
CA VAL A 183 14.40 8.93 -1.30
C VAL A 183 14.00 7.69 -2.09
N SER A 184 13.17 7.83 -3.10
CA SER A 184 12.78 6.72 -3.96
C SER A 184 13.61 6.67 -5.23
N GLY A 185 13.96 5.46 -5.64
CA GLY A 185 14.56 5.18 -6.93
C GLY A 185 13.93 3.93 -7.54
N GLY A 186 13.77 3.92 -8.86
CA GLY A 186 13.18 2.76 -9.50
C GLY A 186 13.02 2.90 -11.00
N TYR A 187 12.31 1.93 -11.57
CA TYR A 187 12.06 1.87 -13.00
C TYR A 187 10.63 1.47 -13.30
N GLY A 188 10.04 2.08 -14.31
CA GLY A 188 8.74 1.73 -14.84
C GLY A 188 8.79 1.45 -16.33
N TYR A 189 7.99 0.49 -16.78
CA TYR A 189 7.87 0.14 -18.18
C TYR A 189 6.40 -0.05 -18.56
N ASN A 190 6.00 0.58 -19.67
CA ASN A 190 4.70 0.40 -20.30
C ASN A 190 4.87 -0.37 -21.60
N TRP A 191 4.29 -1.55 -21.66
CA TRP A 191 4.16 -2.34 -22.86
C TRP A 191 2.84 -2.03 -23.56
N VAL A 192 2.91 -1.77 -24.86
CA VAL A 192 1.75 -1.45 -25.71
C VAL A 192 1.62 -2.55 -26.76
N PRO A 193 0.88 -3.65 -26.49
CA PRO A 193 0.71 -4.76 -27.44
C PRO A 193 -0.03 -4.35 -28.70
N ARG A 194 -0.98 -3.43 -28.57
CA ARG A 194 -1.73 -2.83 -29.68
C ARG A 194 -2.29 -1.47 -29.27
N ARG A 195 -2.70 -0.67 -30.27
CA ARG A 195 -3.28 0.66 -30.00
C ARG A 195 -4.46 0.55 -29.01
N GLY A 196 -4.44 1.41 -28.00
CA GLY A 196 -5.45 1.46 -26.97
C GLY A 196 -5.20 0.53 -25.77
N TRP A 197 -4.25 -0.40 -25.85
CA TRP A 197 -3.88 -1.27 -24.74
C TRP A 197 -2.53 -0.87 -24.14
N THR A 198 -2.46 -0.84 -22.82
CA THR A 198 -1.23 -0.56 -22.09
C THR A 198 -1.13 -1.50 -20.90
N VAL A 199 -0.02 -2.21 -20.78
CA VAL A 199 0.33 -2.98 -19.59
C VAL A 199 1.56 -2.32 -18.98
N GLY A 200 1.44 -1.84 -17.74
CA GLY A 200 2.51 -1.16 -17.03
C GLY A 200 2.99 -1.94 -15.82
N VAL A 201 4.30 -1.87 -15.59
CA VAL A 201 4.93 -2.37 -14.36
C VAL A 201 5.86 -1.29 -13.82
N GLN A 202 5.86 -1.09 -12.51
CA GLN A 202 6.78 -0.19 -11.81
C GLN A 202 7.32 -0.86 -10.57
N ALA A 203 8.61 -0.73 -10.32
CA ALA A 203 9.26 -1.14 -9.08
C ALA A 203 10.07 0.02 -8.52
N LEU A 204 9.86 0.32 -7.24
CA LEU A 204 10.60 1.36 -6.50
C LEU A 204 11.16 0.79 -5.22
N ILE A 205 12.37 1.23 -4.88
CA ILE A 205 13.01 1.04 -3.58
C ILE A 205 13.08 2.41 -2.92
N ILE A 206 12.72 2.47 -1.64
CA ILE A 206 12.60 3.72 -0.89
C ILE A 206 13.36 3.58 0.44
N PRO A 207 14.71 3.67 0.41
CA PRO A 207 15.49 3.79 1.64
C PRO A 207 15.03 5.01 2.41
N SER A 208 14.73 4.84 3.69
CA SER A 208 14.13 5.87 4.53
C SER A 208 14.83 5.93 5.89
N LEU A 209 15.02 7.14 6.36
CA LEU A 209 15.41 7.42 7.73
C LEU A 209 14.15 7.64 8.56
N ASN A 210 13.98 6.84 9.58
CA ASN A 210 12.91 6.99 10.55
C ASN A 210 13.44 7.69 11.80
N TYR A 211 12.67 8.66 12.29
CA TYR A 211 12.88 9.28 13.60
C TYR A 211 11.64 9.07 14.45
N GLY A 212 11.76 8.26 15.49
CA GLY A 212 10.60 7.92 16.31
C GLY A 212 10.90 6.89 17.40
N TYR A 213 9.84 6.43 18.04
CA TYR A 213 9.89 5.39 19.05
C TYR A 213 9.79 4.01 18.39
N VAL A 214 10.57 3.07 18.92
CA VAL A 214 10.39 1.64 18.66
C VAL A 214 10.54 0.94 19.99
N ASN A 215 9.45 0.52 20.61
CA ASN A 215 9.40 -0.17 21.89
C ASN A 215 10.17 0.50 23.05
N THR A 216 10.41 1.79 22.96
CA THR A 216 11.17 2.56 23.95
C THR A 216 10.56 3.92 24.13
N ASP A 217 10.72 4.51 25.29
CA ASP A 217 10.27 5.88 25.56
C ASP A 217 11.16 6.96 24.94
N GLN A 218 12.24 6.55 24.26
CA GLN A 218 13.19 7.47 23.64
C GLN A 218 13.12 7.41 22.12
N LYS A 219 12.98 8.58 21.51
CA LYS A 219 13.08 8.73 20.06
C LYS A 219 14.49 8.43 19.58
N LYS A 220 14.59 7.58 18.58
CA LYS A 220 15.87 7.21 17.97
C LYS A 220 15.76 7.27 16.45
N TYR A 221 16.90 7.45 15.81
CA TYR A 221 17.00 7.23 14.37
C TYR A 221 17.10 5.74 14.07
N SER A 222 16.33 5.31 13.09
CA SER A 222 16.43 3.95 12.55
C SER A 222 16.30 3.98 11.03
N PHE A 223 16.89 2.97 10.40
CA PHE A 223 16.79 2.83 8.95
C PHE A 223 15.63 1.90 8.61
N ARG A 224 14.85 2.27 7.59
CA ARG A 224 13.80 1.44 7.03
C ARG A 224 14.00 1.29 5.53
N MET A 225 13.65 0.12 5.01
CA MET A 225 13.66 -0.14 3.59
C MET A 225 12.22 -0.38 3.13
N ASN A 226 11.69 0.54 2.33
CA ASN A 226 10.37 0.40 1.77
C ASN A 226 10.46 0.01 0.30
N HIS A 227 9.52 -0.79 -0.16
CA HIS A 227 9.43 -1.30 -1.52
C HIS A 227 8.03 -1.03 -2.06
N ARG A 228 7.95 -0.69 -3.33
CA ARG A 228 6.67 -0.57 -4.04
C ARG A 228 6.73 -1.30 -5.35
N LEU A 229 5.70 -2.09 -5.62
CA LEU A 229 5.43 -2.72 -6.90
C LEU A 229 4.04 -2.32 -7.37
N ASN A 230 3.94 -1.78 -8.59
CA ASN A 230 2.68 -1.48 -9.24
C ASN A 230 2.61 -2.23 -10.55
N ILE A 231 1.48 -2.86 -10.80
CA ILE A 231 1.14 -3.52 -12.07
C ILE A 231 -0.19 -2.95 -12.53
N GLY A 232 -0.32 -2.62 -13.80
CA GLY A 232 -1.56 -2.09 -14.36
C GLY A 232 -1.81 -2.59 -15.77
N ALA A 233 -3.07 -2.82 -16.09
CA ALA A 233 -3.53 -3.12 -17.44
C ALA A 233 -4.69 -2.19 -17.78
N ALA A 234 -4.55 -1.41 -18.83
CA ALA A 234 -5.50 -0.40 -19.26
C ALA A 234 -5.93 -0.64 -20.71
N TRP A 235 -7.21 -0.52 -20.94
CA TRP A 235 -7.82 -0.42 -22.25
C TRP A 235 -8.42 0.96 -22.43
N ASN A 236 -8.05 1.63 -23.52
CA ASN A 236 -8.48 2.97 -23.87
C ASN A 236 -9.02 2.98 -25.30
N HIS A 237 -10.27 3.37 -25.48
CA HIS A 237 -10.91 3.51 -26.77
C HIS A 237 -11.72 4.79 -26.80
N ASP A 238 -11.33 5.74 -27.65
CA ASP A 238 -11.98 7.05 -27.79
C ASP A 238 -12.30 7.72 -26.45
N ARG A 239 -13.59 7.72 -26.09
CA ARG A 239 -14.10 8.33 -24.84
C ARG A 239 -14.14 7.35 -23.67
N TRP A 240 -14.10 6.04 -23.93
CA TRP A 240 -14.18 5.01 -22.89
C TRP A 240 -12.82 4.50 -22.49
N PHE A 241 -12.70 4.12 -21.26
CA PHE A 241 -11.53 3.39 -20.77
C PHE A 241 -11.93 2.46 -19.64
N ALA A 242 -11.19 1.37 -19.51
CA ALA A 242 -11.30 0.45 -18.41
C ALA A 242 -9.91 -0.11 -18.09
N GLY A 243 -9.73 -0.58 -16.88
CA GLY A 243 -8.47 -1.24 -16.49
C GLY A 243 -8.46 -1.71 -15.06
N VAL A 244 -7.40 -2.43 -14.75
CA VAL A 244 -7.12 -3.00 -13.43
C VAL A 244 -5.72 -2.59 -13.02
N THR A 245 -5.53 -2.24 -11.76
CA THR A 245 -4.21 -2.00 -11.16
C THR A 245 -4.06 -2.84 -9.91
N ALA A 246 -2.86 -3.36 -9.68
CA ALA A 246 -2.45 -3.98 -8.44
C ALA A 246 -1.25 -3.21 -7.89
N LYS A 247 -1.31 -2.84 -6.62
CA LYS A 247 -0.24 -2.13 -5.90
C LYS A 247 0.14 -2.94 -4.68
N MET A 248 1.43 -3.07 -4.43
CA MET A 248 1.98 -3.64 -3.22
C MET A 248 2.98 -2.67 -2.63
N ASP A 249 2.73 -2.21 -1.44
CA ASP A 249 3.66 -1.45 -0.61
C ASP A 249 4.15 -2.37 0.50
N ALA A 250 5.46 -2.45 0.74
CA ALA A 250 6.05 -3.24 1.82
C ALA A 250 7.15 -2.43 2.53
N SER A 251 7.18 -2.50 3.84
CA SER A 251 8.14 -1.85 4.71
C SER A 251 8.86 -2.88 5.56
N LEU A 252 10.19 -2.83 5.57
CA LEU A 252 11.06 -3.62 6.42
C LEU A 252 11.48 -2.76 7.62
N ILE A 253 11.09 -3.16 8.81
CA ILE A 253 11.42 -2.50 10.07
C ILE A 253 12.33 -3.42 10.87
N TYR A 254 13.55 -2.95 11.15
CA TYR A 254 14.56 -3.69 11.91
C TYR A 254 14.62 -3.18 13.36
N TYR A 255 14.33 -4.06 14.30
CA TYR A 255 14.48 -3.79 15.73
C TYR A 255 14.56 -5.11 16.50
N HIS A 256 15.72 -5.53 17.01
CA HIS A 256 15.92 -6.84 17.68
C HIS A 256 15.16 -8.04 17.05
N SER A 257 14.28 -7.77 16.14
CA SER A 257 13.45 -8.64 15.31
C SER A 257 13.23 -7.92 13.99
N THR A 258 12.67 -8.61 13.01
CA THR A 258 12.28 -8.00 11.73
C THR A 258 10.79 -8.04 11.57
N LEU A 259 10.17 -6.88 11.39
CA LEU A 259 8.78 -6.77 10.99
C LEU A 259 8.71 -6.39 9.51
N VAL A 260 8.05 -7.20 8.73
CA VAL A 260 7.62 -6.87 7.37
C VAL A 260 6.16 -6.49 7.45
N ASN A 261 5.87 -5.22 7.24
CA ASN A 261 4.51 -4.69 7.15
C ASN A 261 4.23 -4.34 5.70
N GLY A 262 3.07 -4.70 5.19
CA GLY A 262 2.72 -4.38 3.80
C GLY A 262 1.24 -4.26 3.55
N LEU A 263 0.91 -3.63 2.41
CA LEU A 263 -0.43 -3.42 1.90
C LEU A 263 -0.50 -3.92 0.47
N ILE A 264 -1.54 -4.66 0.15
CA ILE A 264 -1.89 -5.03 -1.22
C ILE A 264 -3.21 -4.37 -1.54
N ASN A 265 -3.27 -3.68 -2.68
CA ASN A 265 -4.49 -3.06 -3.19
C ASN A 265 -4.69 -3.47 -4.66
N ILE A 266 -5.88 -3.95 -4.98
CA ILE A 266 -6.32 -4.28 -6.35
C ILE A 266 -7.52 -3.40 -6.68
N GLU A 267 -7.39 -2.60 -7.73
CA GLU A 267 -8.44 -1.70 -8.18
C GLU A 267 -8.86 -2.01 -9.62
N ALA A 268 -10.16 -2.04 -9.85
CA ALA A 268 -10.74 -2.03 -11.18
C ALA A 268 -11.43 -0.67 -11.40
N LYS A 269 -11.15 -0.04 -12.53
CA LYS A 269 -11.70 1.28 -12.89
C LYS A 269 -12.26 1.24 -14.30
N ALA A 270 -13.40 1.88 -14.47
CA ALA A 270 -13.97 2.19 -15.78
C ALA A 270 -14.48 3.63 -15.81
N GLY A 271 -14.46 4.24 -16.96
CA GLY A 271 -14.91 5.62 -17.03
C GLY A 271 -15.07 6.17 -18.43
N TRP A 272 -15.56 7.39 -18.47
CA TRP A 272 -15.81 8.15 -19.67
C TRP A 272 -15.08 9.49 -19.62
N ARG A 273 -14.55 9.93 -20.76
CA ARG A 273 -13.95 11.26 -20.94
C ARG A 273 -14.97 12.19 -21.58
N PHE A 274 -15.20 13.32 -20.92
CA PHE A 274 -16.00 14.41 -21.46
C PHE A 274 -15.05 15.45 -22.07
N ASN A 275 -15.33 15.88 -23.28
CA ASN A 275 -14.74 17.11 -23.81
C ASN A 275 -15.61 18.26 -23.29
N LEU A 276 -15.07 19.03 -22.36
CA LEU A 276 -15.80 20.18 -21.79
C LEU A 276 -15.76 21.41 -22.71
N PHE A 277 -14.90 21.39 -23.76
CA PHE A 277 -14.81 22.44 -24.80
C PHE A 277 -14.26 21.85 -26.08
#